data_4b0163a23256d2b0ae665da90d9ba5a0
#
_entry.id   4b0163a23256d2b0ae665da90d9ba5a0
#
_cell.length_a   1.000
_cell.length_b   1.000
_cell.length_c   1.000
_cell.angle_alpha   90.00
_cell.angle_beta   90.00
_cell.angle_gamma   90.00
#
_symmetry.space_group_name_H-M   'P 1'
#
loop_
_entity.id
_entity.type
_entity.pdbx_description
1 polymer ?
#
loop_
_entity_poly.entity_id
_entity_poly.type
_entity_poly.pdbx_seq_one_letter_code
_entity_poly.pdbx_strand_id
1 'polypeptide(L)'
;LIEDNAVKAKVLEYAAKKYDDSRAYTNLGAAYLQMGDADKALAALTQAVKLGGNTQELNSNLALANLAAGNVDEAKKYAAAADAQTKSLIAAAQGQYGDAAAKLKGYNAAVAAVMNNDLSAAKKALAGENSADADYLRAVIATKEGDMKTAGAQLKAAVAKDSALVKKASKDVNLKPLFKSGFKF
;
A
#
# COMPACT_ATOMS: atom_id res chain seq x y z
N LEU A 1 -6.36 16.97 -17.27
CA LEU A 1 -6.15 15.82 -16.38
C LEU A 1 -7.23 15.86 -15.31
N ILE A 2 -8.03 14.81 -15.17
CA ILE A 2 -9.04 14.71 -14.10
C ILE A 2 -8.27 14.33 -12.84
N GLU A 3 -7.97 15.31 -11.98
CA GLU A 3 -7.23 15.11 -10.72
C GLU A 3 -8.12 14.57 -9.60
N ASP A 4 -9.44 14.71 -9.73
CA ASP A 4 -10.40 14.17 -8.76
C ASP A 4 -10.70 12.69 -9.07
N ASN A 5 -10.21 11.80 -8.23
CA ASN A 5 -10.43 10.35 -8.35
C ASN A 5 -11.92 9.97 -8.38
N ALA A 6 -12.78 10.73 -7.69
CA ALA A 6 -14.22 10.47 -7.68
C ALA A 6 -14.86 10.80 -9.05
N VAL A 7 -14.44 11.89 -9.68
CA VAL A 7 -14.89 12.25 -11.04
C VAL A 7 -14.37 11.24 -12.06
N LYS A 8 -13.09 10.84 -11.93
CA LYS A 8 -12.49 9.80 -12.78
C LYS A 8 -13.27 8.48 -12.67
N ALA A 9 -13.62 8.05 -11.47
CA ALA A 9 -14.41 6.83 -11.27
C ALA A 9 -15.78 6.91 -11.94
N LYS A 10 -16.52 8.02 -11.80
CA LYS A 10 -17.81 8.21 -12.47
C LYS A 10 -17.72 8.14 -13.99
N VAL A 11 -16.69 8.76 -14.59
CA VAL A 11 -16.46 8.68 -16.04
C VAL A 11 -16.19 7.24 -16.46
N LEU A 12 -15.37 6.52 -15.69
CA LEU A 12 -15.06 5.11 -15.97
C LEU A 12 -16.26 4.19 -15.74
N GLU A 13 -17.13 4.45 -14.75
CA GLU A 13 -18.39 3.74 -14.58
C GLU A 13 -19.30 3.89 -15.82
N TYR A 14 -19.43 5.10 -16.31
CA TYR A 14 -20.20 5.34 -17.54
C TYR A 14 -19.60 4.60 -18.74
N ALA A 15 -18.28 4.70 -18.91
CA ALA A 15 -17.57 4.00 -19.99
C ALA A 15 -17.72 2.49 -19.90
N ALA A 16 -17.55 1.92 -18.70
CA ALA A 16 -17.68 0.48 -18.47
C ALA A 16 -19.09 -0.03 -18.83
N LYS A 17 -20.14 0.69 -18.40
CA LYS A 17 -21.53 0.35 -18.74
C LYS A 17 -21.84 0.51 -20.23
N LYS A 18 -21.24 1.52 -20.88
CA LYS A 18 -21.50 1.82 -22.30
C LYS A 18 -20.83 0.82 -23.23
N TYR A 19 -19.59 0.46 -22.96
CA TYR A 19 -18.80 -0.40 -23.84
C TYR A 19 -18.86 -1.87 -23.45
N ASP A 20 -19.19 -2.17 -22.20
CA ASP A 20 -19.33 -3.51 -21.62
C ASP A 20 -18.17 -4.44 -22.02
N ASP A 21 -16.94 -3.92 -21.92
CA ASP A 21 -15.74 -4.66 -22.25
C ASP A 21 -14.82 -4.84 -21.04
N SER A 22 -13.99 -5.87 -21.06
CA SER A 22 -13.09 -6.24 -19.97
C SER A 22 -12.10 -5.13 -19.59
N ARG A 23 -11.59 -4.34 -20.57
CA ARG A 23 -10.62 -3.28 -20.30
C ARG A 23 -11.26 -2.10 -19.58
N ALA A 24 -12.50 -1.75 -19.97
CA ALA A 24 -13.23 -0.67 -19.31
C ALA A 24 -13.45 -1.02 -17.82
N TYR A 25 -13.86 -2.23 -17.52
CA TYR A 25 -14.01 -2.68 -16.13
C TYR A 25 -12.68 -2.85 -15.38
N THR A 26 -11.60 -3.25 -16.07
CA THR A 26 -10.25 -3.28 -15.47
C THR A 26 -9.80 -1.88 -15.04
N ASN A 27 -9.98 -0.88 -15.91
CA ASN A 27 -9.65 0.52 -15.63
C ASN A 27 -10.51 1.08 -14.48
N LEU A 28 -11.80 0.73 -14.43
CA LEU A 28 -12.69 1.10 -13.34
C LEU A 28 -12.23 0.50 -12.00
N GLY A 29 -11.87 -0.78 -12.00
CA GLY A 29 -11.33 -1.45 -10.82
C GLY A 29 -10.04 -0.83 -10.31
N ALA A 30 -9.12 -0.47 -11.22
CA ALA A 30 -7.89 0.24 -10.88
C ALA A 30 -8.17 1.63 -10.25
N ALA A 31 -9.17 2.36 -10.76
CA ALA A 31 -9.58 3.63 -10.19
C ALA A 31 -10.12 3.47 -8.76
N TYR A 32 -10.94 2.46 -8.51
CA TYR A 32 -11.43 2.18 -7.16
C TYR A 32 -10.31 1.76 -6.20
N LEU A 33 -9.30 1.00 -6.67
CA LEU A 33 -8.10 0.71 -5.87
C LEU A 33 -7.35 1.98 -5.46
N GLN A 34 -7.19 2.94 -6.39
CA GLN A 34 -6.57 4.24 -6.09
C GLN A 34 -7.37 5.05 -5.06
N MET A 35 -8.68 4.85 -4.98
CA MET A 35 -9.56 5.46 -3.97
C MET A 35 -9.60 4.69 -2.65
N GLY A 36 -8.97 3.52 -2.57
CA GLY A 36 -9.01 2.64 -1.39
C GLY A 36 -10.33 1.87 -1.22
N ASP A 37 -11.19 1.85 -2.26
CA ASP A 37 -12.47 1.14 -2.24
C ASP A 37 -12.29 -0.27 -2.81
N ALA A 38 -11.82 -1.18 -1.95
CA ALA A 38 -11.52 -2.56 -2.33
C ALA A 38 -12.76 -3.32 -2.81
N ASP A 39 -13.93 -3.07 -2.21
CA ASP A 39 -15.16 -3.79 -2.55
C ASP A 39 -15.64 -3.43 -3.95
N LYS A 40 -15.67 -2.15 -4.29
CA LYS A 40 -16.02 -1.72 -5.65
C LYS A 40 -14.97 -2.13 -6.68
N ALA A 41 -13.68 -2.12 -6.29
CA ALA A 41 -12.62 -2.63 -7.14
C ALA A 41 -12.84 -4.10 -7.48
N LEU A 42 -13.10 -4.96 -6.48
CA LEU A 42 -13.38 -6.37 -6.68
C LEU A 42 -14.61 -6.60 -7.57
N ALA A 43 -15.69 -5.84 -7.36
CA ALA A 43 -16.89 -5.96 -8.18
C ALA A 43 -16.61 -5.65 -9.67
N ALA A 44 -15.90 -4.55 -9.95
CA ALA A 44 -15.54 -4.16 -11.32
C ALA A 44 -14.58 -5.18 -11.96
N LEU A 45 -13.52 -5.58 -11.26
CA LEU A 45 -12.53 -6.53 -11.78
C LEU A 45 -13.12 -7.93 -12.00
N THR A 46 -14.05 -8.37 -11.16
CA THR A 46 -14.79 -9.62 -11.35
C THR A 46 -15.65 -9.56 -12.62
N GLN A 47 -16.26 -8.41 -12.90
CA GLN A 47 -16.99 -8.22 -14.16
C GLN A 47 -16.04 -8.27 -15.36
N ALA A 48 -14.85 -7.69 -15.25
CA ALA A 48 -13.84 -7.79 -16.31
C ALA A 48 -13.48 -9.26 -16.63
N VAL A 49 -13.33 -10.10 -15.60
CA VAL A 49 -13.10 -11.56 -15.79
C VAL A 49 -14.28 -12.22 -16.48
N LYS A 50 -15.52 -11.93 -16.07
CA LYS A 50 -16.74 -12.49 -16.70
C LYS A 50 -16.84 -12.16 -18.19
N LEU A 51 -16.30 -11.01 -18.59
CA LEU A 51 -16.21 -10.57 -19.99
C LEU A 51 -14.99 -11.15 -20.74
N GLY A 52 -14.34 -12.18 -20.19
CA GLY A 52 -13.24 -12.88 -20.81
C GLY A 52 -11.86 -12.21 -20.64
N GLY A 53 -11.75 -11.23 -19.75
CA GLY A 53 -10.46 -10.60 -19.45
C GLY A 53 -9.49 -11.57 -18.78
N ASN A 54 -8.23 -11.55 -19.25
CA ASN A 54 -7.14 -12.33 -18.66
C ASN A 54 -5.77 -11.64 -18.94
N THR A 55 -5.66 -10.36 -18.64
CA THR A 55 -4.41 -9.63 -18.80
C THR A 55 -3.60 -9.66 -17.49
N GLN A 56 -2.29 -9.45 -17.59
CA GLN A 56 -1.43 -9.30 -16.41
C GLN A 56 -1.92 -8.16 -15.51
N GLU A 57 -2.33 -7.03 -16.10
CA GLU A 57 -2.87 -5.88 -15.36
C GLU A 57 -4.13 -6.26 -14.57
N LEU A 58 -5.09 -6.96 -15.19
CA LEU A 58 -6.31 -7.42 -14.51
C LEU A 58 -5.98 -8.35 -13.36
N ASN A 59 -5.07 -9.33 -13.56
CA ASN A 59 -4.67 -10.26 -12.52
C ASN A 59 -3.93 -9.55 -11.37
N SER A 60 -3.06 -8.58 -11.69
CA SER A 60 -2.40 -7.75 -10.67
C SER A 60 -3.42 -6.94 -9.86
N ASN A 61 -4.37 -6.28 -10.53
CA ASN A 61 -5.40 -5.50 -9.85
C ASN A 61 -6.33 -6.37 -8.99
N LEU A 62 -6.69 -7.58 -9.44
CA LEU A 62 -7.45 -8.54 -8.63
C LEU A 62 -6.69 -8.98 -7.38
N ALA A 63 -5.39 -9.26 -7.52
CA ALA A 63 -4.55 -9.57 -6.38
C ALA A 63 -4.47 -8.40 -5.39
N LEU A 64 -4.24 -7.18 -5.88
CA LEU A 64 -4.17 -5.97 -5.03
C LEU A 64 -5.50 -5.69 -4.34
N ALA A 65 -6.63 -5.83 -5.03
CA ALA A 65 -7.95 -5.63 -4.44
C ALA A 65 -8.24 -6.65 -3.33
N ASN A 66 -7.86 -7.91 -3.54
CA ASN A 66 -7.98 -8.94 -2.52
C ASN A 66 -7.07 -8.68 -1.32
N LEU A 67 -5.82 -8.24 -1.53
CA LEU A 67 -4.92 -7.84 -0.44
C LEU A 67 -5.50 -6.66 0.36
N ALA A 68 -6.05 -5.65 -0.32
CA ALA A 68 -6.68 -4.50 0.32
C ALA A 68 -7.93 -4.89 1.15
N ALA A 69 -8.66 -5.91 0.70
CA ALA A 69 -9.80 -6.50 1.42
C ALA A 69 -9.37 -7.49 2.54
N GLY A 70 -8.07 -7.76 2.70
CA GLY A 70 -7.56 -8.74 3.68
C GLY A 70 -7.64 -10.20 3.23
N ASN A 71 -8.00 -10.47 1.98
CA ASN A 71 -8.18 -11.81 1.42
C ASN A 71 -6.88 -12.34 0.81
N VAL A 72 -5.87 -12.62 1.64
CA VAL A 72 -4.52 -13.02 1.18
C VAL A 72 -4.53 -14.31 0.36
N ASP A 73 -5.31 -15.30 0.76
CA ASP A 73 -5.41 -16.58 0.04
C ASP A 73 -6.05 -16.43 -1.35
N GLU A 74 -7.02 -15.53 -1.46
CA GLU A 74 -7.63 -15.22 -2.75
C GLU A 74 -6.67 -14.46 -3.66
N ALA A 75 -5.93 -13.49 -3.12
CA ALA A 75 -4.88 -12.75 -3.84
C ALA A 75 -3.83 -13.70 -4.43
N LYS A 76 -3.44 -14.73 -3.68
CA LYS A 76 -2.45 -15.74 -4.09
C LYS A 76 -2.84 -16.47 -5.39
N LYS A 77 -4.12 -16.67 -5.67
CA LYS A 77 -4.59 -17.34 -6.88
C LYS A 77 -4.19 -16.58 -8.16
N TYR A 78 -4.04 -15.28 -8.07
CA TYR A 78 -3.65 -14.42 -9.18
C TYR A 78 -2.13 -14.20 -9.28
N ALA A 79 -1.35 -14.68 -8.31
CA ALA A 79 0.10 -14.42 -8.23
C ALA A 79 0.87 -14.88 -9.49
N ALA A 80 0.53 -16.02 -10.06
CA ALA A 80 1.25 -16.56 -11.23
C ALA A 80 1.19 -15.61 -12.43
N ALA A 81 0.04 -14.97 -12.66
CA ALA A 81 -0.23 -14.07 -13.78
C ALA A 81 -0.03 -12.59 -13.46
N ALA A 82 0.24 -12.23 -12.21
CA ALA A 82 0.48 -10.85 -11.77
C ALA A 82 1.89 -10.35 -12.14
N ASP A 83 2.09 -9.03 -12.07
CA ASP A 83 3.41 -8.42 -12.22
C ASP A 83 4.34 -8.73 -11.03
N ALA A 84 5.64 -8.45 -11.20
CA ALA A 84 6.66 -8.78 -10.19
C ALA A 84 6.47 -8.05 -8.87
N GLN A 85 5.99 -6.81 -8.90
CA GLN A 85 5.73 -6.02 -7.69
C GLN A 85 4.55 -6.59 -6.91
N THR A 86 3.46 -6.92 -7.58
CA THR A 86 2.27 -7.54 -6.99
C THR A 86 2.60 -8.92 -6.39
N LYS A 87 3.40 -9.75 -7.06
CA LYS A 87 3.92 -11.02 -6.51
C LYS A 87 4.66 -10.81 -5.19
N SER A 88 5.49 -9.78 -5.12
CA SER A 88 6.26 -9.46 -3.92
C SER A 88 5.38 -8.93 -2.78
N LEU A 89 4.32 -8.18 -3.08
CA LEU A 89 3.33 -7.76 -2.08
C LEU A 89 2.54 -8.95 -1.52
N ILE A 90 2.17 -9.90 -2.37
CA ILE A 90 1.52 -11.15 -1.92
C ILE A 90 2.46 -11.93 -1.00
N ALA A 91 3.74 -12.07 -1.35
CA ALA A 91 4.75 -12.72 -0.52
C ALA A 91 4.91 -12.03 0.85
N ALA A 92 4.94 -10.69 0.87
CA ALA A 92 4.95 -9.91 2.10
C ALA A 92 3.71 -10.17 2.97
N ALA A 93 2.53 -10.20 2.38
CA ALA A 93 1.28 -10.49 3.08
C ALA A 93 1.25 -11.92 3.68
N GLN A 94 2.04 -12.85 3.11
CA GLN A 94 2.24 -14.20 3.62
C GLN A 94 3.35 -14.32 4.67
N GLY A 95 3.96 -13.20 5.08
CA GLY A 95 5.07 -13.19 6.05
C GLY A 95 6.46 -13.45 5.46
N GLN A 96 6.59 -13.53 4.13
CA GLN A 96 7.87 -13.73 3.44
C GLN A 96 8.59 -12.39 3.22
N TYR A 97 8.87 -11.69 4.32
CA TYR A 97 9.34 -10.30 4.28
C TYR A 97 10.73 -10.11 3.68
N GLY A 98 11.65 -11.07 3.86
CA GLY A 98 13.01 -11.00 3.32
C GLY A 98 13.01 -10.98 1.80
N ASP A 99 12.31 -11.90 1.16
CA ASP A 99 12.15 -11.96 -0.29
C ASP A 99 11.41 -10.74 -0.85
N ALA A 100 10.39 -10.28 -0.13
CA ALA A 100 9.64 -9.09 -0.50
C ALA A 100 10.51 -7.83 -0.44
N ALA A 101 11.30 -7.64 0.62
CA ALA A 101 12.19 -6.50 0.77
C ALA A 101 13.23 -6.42 -0.34
N ALA A 102 13.74 -7.56 -0.81
CA ALA A 102 14.74 -7.63 -1.89
C ALA A 102 14.17 -7.28 -3.28
N LYS A 103 12.86 -7.48 -3.50
CA LYS A 103 12.21 -7.33 -4.81
C LYS A 103 11.36 -6.08 -4.93
N LEU A 104 10.85 -5.55 -3.81
CA LEU A 104 10.10 -4.30 -3.77
C LEU A 104 11.03 -3.09 -3.85
N LYS A 105 10.46 -1.92 -4.10
CA LYS A 105 11.17 -0.62 -4.13
C LYS A 105 10.48 0.39 -3.22
N GLY A 106 11.23 1.43 -2.84
CA GLY A 106 10.71 2.56 -2.10
C GLY A 106 10.05 2.16 -0.78
N TYR A 107 8.95 2.82 -0.46
CA TYR A 107 8.21 2.61 0.80
C TYR A 107 7.84 1.15 1.07
N ASN A 108 7.37 0.41 0.06
CA ASN A 108 6.97 -1.00 0.25
C ASN A 108 8.16 -1.90 0.60
N ALA A 109 9.33 -1.66 -0.01
CA ALA A 109 10.56 -2.37 0.37
C ALA A 109 10.97 -2.05 1.81
N ALA A 110 10.84 -0.78 2.21
CA ALA A 110 11.15 -0.35 3.57
C ALA A 110 10.24 -1.01 4.60
N VAL A 111 8.93 -1.06 4.34
CA VAL A 111 7.97 -1.76 5.22
C VAL A 111 8.33 -3.23 5.38
N ALA A 112 8.60 -3.94 4.27
CA ALA A 112 8.99 -5.35 4.30
C ALA A 112 10.32 -5.55 5.06
N ALA A 113 11.28 -4.65 4.89
CA ALA A 113 12.56 -4.69 5.60
C ALA A 113 12.38 -4.47 7.12
N VAL A 114 11.53 -3.51 7.53
CA VAL A 114 11.18 -3.31 8.96
C VAL A 114 10.53 -4.56 9.55
N MET A 115 9.63 -5.19 8.82
CA MET A 115 8.96 -6.43 9.25
C MET A 115 9.94 -7.60 9.35
N ASN A 116 10.99 -7.60 8.49
CA ASN A 116 12.10 -8.56 8.55
C ASN A 116 13.18 -8.19 9.58
N ASN A 117 12.97 -7.11 10.35
CA ASN A 117 13.93 -6.55 11.31
C ASN A 117 15.27 -6.11 10.69
N ASP A 118 15.30 -5.83 9.38
CA ASP A 118 16.46 -5.25 8.68
C ASP A 118 16.30 -3.73 8.57
N LEU A 119 16.65 -3.04 9.67
CA LEU A 119 16.50 -1.58 9.74
C LEU A 119 17.46 -0.84 8.80
N SER A 120 18.60 -1.45 8.46
CA SER A 120 19.56 -0.87 7.50
C SER A 120 18.99 -0.85 6.09
N ALA A 121 18.47 -1.98 5.62
CA ALA A 121 17.79 -2.06 4.33
C ALA A 121 16.57 -1.13 4.27
N ALA A 122 15.80 -1.03 5.37
CA ALA A 122 14.66 -0.14 5.45
C ALA A 122 15.05 1.34 5.25
N LYS A 123 16.11 1.81 5.93
CA LYS A 123 16.61 3.18 5.75
C LYS A 123 17.08 3.44 4.32
N LYS A 124 17.79 2.47 3.73
CA LYS A 124 18.25 2.57 2.34
C LYS A 124 17.07 2.64 1.36
N ALA A 125 16.04 1.83 1.56
CA ALA A 125 14.85 1.83 0.71
C ALA A 125 14.05 3.14 0.80
N LEU A 126 14.08 3.83 1.95
CA LEU A 126 13.44 5.14 2.13
C LEU A 126 14.25 6.31 1.56
N ALA A 127 15.47 6.08 1.07
CA ALA A 127 16.27 7.17 0.50
C ALA A 127 15.53 7.81 -0.69
N GLY A 128 15.28 9.13 -0.59
CA GLY A 128 14.52 9.88 -1.61
C GLY A 128 13.00 9.86 -1.45
N GLU A 129 12.44 9.01 -0.59
CA GLU A 129 10.99 9.04 -0.29
C GLU A 129 10.64 10.25 0.57
N ASN A 130 9.62 11.02 0.16
CA ASN A 130 9.25 12.28 0.83
C ASN A 130 7.74 12.37 1.13
N SER A 131 7.12 11.25 1.46
CA SER A 131 5.72 11.19 1.88
C SER A 131 5.57 11.24 3.41
N ALA A 132 4.36 11.56 3.89
CA ALA A 132 4.02 11.48 5.30
C ALA A 132 4.24 10.07 5.87
N ASP A 133 3.86 9.03 5.11
CA ASP A 133 4.06 7.64 5.50
C ASP A 133 5.55 7.25 5.57
N ALA A 134 6.39 7.80 4.67
CA ALA A 134 7.83 7.58 4.73
C ALA A 134 8.46 8.19 6.00
N ASP A 135 8.07 9.40 6.36
CA ASP A 135 8.53 10.04 7.61
C ASP A 135 8.01 9.28 8.84
N TYR A 136 6.77 8.80 8.79
CA TYR A 136 6.22 7.96 9.83
C TYR A 136 7.04 6.66 10.01
N LEU A 137 7.38 6.00 8.93
CA LEU A 137 8.19 4.78 8.97
C LEU A 137 9.62 5.06 9.46
N ARG A 138 10.21 6.22 9.11
CA ARG A 138 11.50 6.66 9.69
C ARG A 138 11.40 6.86 11.21
N ALA A 139 10.29 7.39 11.71
CA ALA A 139 10.05 7.50 13.15
C ALA A 139 10.00 6.12 13.82
N VAL A 140 9.31 5.15 13.21
CA VAL A 140 9.28 3.76 13.70
C VAL A 140 10.69 3.15 13.72
N ILE A 141 11.46 3.31 12.64
CA ILE A 141 12.84 2.80 12.56
C ILE A 141 13.71 3.40 13.65
N ALA A 142 13.72 4.74 13.80
CA ALA A 142 14.50 5.43 14.81
C ALA A 142 14.09 5.00 16.24
N THR A 143 12.79 4.79 16.49
CA THR A 143 12.30 4.27 17.78
C THR A 143 12.85 2.86 18.06
N LYS A 144 12.87 1.98 17.06
CA LYS A 144 13.46 0.63 17.19
C LYS A 144 14.97 0.65 17.44
N GLU A 145 15.67 1.67 16.91
CA GLU A 145 17.10 1.89 17.13
C GLU A 145 17.40 2.59 18.48
N GLY A 146 16.39 3.07 19.20
CA GLY A 146 16.56 3.80 20.45
C GLY A 146 16.87 5.29 20.28
N ASP A 147 16.89 5.82 19.05
CA ASP A 147 17.10 7.24 18.79
C ASP A 147 15.78 8.02 18.90
N MET A 148 15.39 8.31 20.13
CA MET A 148 14.12 9.00 20.43
C MET A 148 14.10 10.44 19.92
N LYS A 149 15.24 11.09 19.77
CA LYS A 149 15.34 12.46 19.23
C LYS A 149 14.96 12.46 17.74
N THR A 150 15.60 11.60 16.94
CA THR A 150 15.28 11.46 15.53
C THR A 150 13.85 10.94 15.34
N ALA A 151 13.42 9.98 16.14
CA ALA A 151 12.06 9.44 16.09
C ALA A 151 11.01 10.54 16.27
N GLY A 152 11.18 11.40 17.28
CA GLY A 152 10.27 12.53 17.53
C GLY A 152 10.27 13.54 16.39
N ALA A 153 11.42 13.88 15.84
CA ALA A 153 11.53 14.80 14.71
C ALA A 153 10.81 14.25 13.45
N GLN A 154 11.03 12.98 13.12
CA GLN A 154 10.38 12.33 11.98
C GLN A 154 8.86 12.20 12.17
N LEU A 155 8.40 11.88 13.37
CA LEU A 155 6.96 11.80 13.65
C LEU A 155 6.28 13.17 13.54
N LYS A 156 6.91 14.24 14.00
CA LYS A 156 6.41 15.60 13.79
C LYS A 156 6.34 15.97 12.31
N ALA A 157 7.35 15.62 11.52
CA ALA A 157 7.36 15.85 10.08
C ALA A 157 6.22 15.10 9.38
N ALA A 158 5.99 13.84 9.76
CA ALA A 158 4.88 13.05 9.22
C ALA A 158 3.51 13.67 9.52
N VAL A 159 3.28 14.07 10.77
CA VAL A 159 2.02 14.68 11.22
C VAL A 159 1.80 16.07 10.61
N ALA A 160 2.86 16.82 10.36
CA ALA A 160 2.77 18.10 9.65
C ALA A 160 2.31 17.95 8.20
N LYS A 161 2.62 16.82 7.56
CA LYS A 161 2.16 16.47 6.20
C LYS A 161 0.76 15.84 6.19
N ASP A 162 0.44 15.03 7.21
CA ASP A 162 -0.86 14.37 7.38
C ASP A 162 -1.23 14.29 8.87
N SER A 163 -2.13 15.17 9.30
CA SER A 163 -2.60 15.24 10.69
C SER A 163 -3.37 14.00 11.17
N ALA A 164 -3.94 13.20 10.26
CA ALA A 164 -4.62 11.96 10.61
C ALA A 164 -3.67 10.92 11.25
N LEU A 165 -2.37 11.03 10.98
CA LEU A 165 -1.34 10.17 11.55
C LEU A 165 -1.19 10.31 13.08
N VAL A 166 -1.64 11.40 13.71
CA VAL A 166 -1.67 11.54 15.18
C VAL A 166 -2.43 10.37 15.81
N LYS A 167 -3.64 10.09 15.29
CA LYS A 167 -4.50 9.01 15.80
C LYS A 167 -3.89 7.62 15.58
N LYS A 168 -3.21 7.43 14.45
CA LYS A 168 -2.47 6.20 14.15
C LYS A 168 -1.31 6.01 15.11
N ALA A 169 -0.47 7.05 15.26
CA ALA A 169 0.73 7.02 16.09
C ALA A 169 0.44 6.74 17.58
N SER A 170 -0.64 7.34 18.12
CA SER A 170 -1.02 7.13 19.52
C SER A 170 -1.39 5.68 19.86
N LYS A 171 -1.72 4.86 18.85
CA LYS A 171 -2.09 3.44 18.99
C LYS A 171 -0.98 2.48 18.54
N ASP A 172 0.07 3.00 17.87
CA ASP A 172 1.12 2.17 17.31
C ASP A 172 2.04 1.63 18.40
N VAL A 173 2.08 0.31 18.52
CA VAL A 173 2.92 -0.38 19.51
C VAL A 173 4.41 -0.14 19.28
N ASN A 174 4.84 0.11 18.03
CA ASN A 174 6.23 0.38 17.70
C ASN A 174 6.68 1.76 18.18
N LEU A 175 5.77 2.71 18.37
CA LEU A 175 6.05 4.06 18.86
C LEU A 175 5.87 4.22 20.38
N LYS A 176 5.42 3.18 21.09
CA LYS A 176 5.29 3.22 22.56
C LYS A 176 6.57 3.66 23.27
N PRO A 177 7.80 3.20 22.90
CA PRO A 177 9.02 3.67 23.54
C PRO A 177 9.22 5.19 23.40
N LEU A 178 8.90 5.76 22.22
CA LEU A 178 8.99 7.18 21.98
C LEU A 178 8.04 7.97 22.92
N PHE A 179 6.79 7.56 23.07
CA PHE A 179 5.86 8.23 23.97
C PHE A 179 6.27 8.07 25.45
N LYS A 180 6.82 6.92 25.83
CA LYS A 180 7.37 6.71 27.20
C LYS A 180 8.58 7.59 27.50
N SER A 181 9.35 8.02 26.48
CA SER A 181 10.46 8.96 26.65
C SER A 181 10.03 10.40 26.88
N GLY A 182 8.73 10.70 26.94
CA GLY A 182 8.18 12.02 27.17
C GLY A 182 7.84 12.81 25.91
N PHE A 183 7.87 12.16 24.72
CA PHE A 183 7.49 12.82 23.47
C PHE A 183 6.02 13.28 23.50
N LYS A 184 5.82 14.53 23.03
CA LYS A 184 4.49 15.13 22.76
C LYS A 184 4.52 15.74 21.35
N PHE A 185 3.38 15.69 20.67
CA PHE A 185 3.19 16.31 19.36
C PHE A 185 3.37 17.82 19.40
#